data_7ca1767e348ed0aa16850f7f4bd47b48
#
_entry.id   7ca1767e348ed0aa16850f7f4bd47b48
#
_cell.length_a   1.000
_cell.length_b   1.000
_cell.length_c   1.000
_cell.angle_alpha   90.00
_cell.angle_beta   90.00
_cell.angle_gamma   90.00
#
_symmetry.space_group_name_H-M   'P 1'
#
loop_
_entity.id
_entity.type
_entity.pdbx_description
1 polymer ?
#
loop_
_entity_poly.entity_id
_entity_poly.type
_entity_poly.pdbx_seq_one_letter_code
_entity_poly.pdbx_strand_id
1 'polypeptide(L)'
;KIRKKSDLKAAELIGNDVQEAYKFGMIGLVVVDENDIVLWTNDLFQERQIDLLDINILDWQPNLRELHDASPDVVVKIEVNSRNYDVKYLSDAGLYIFKDMTEYESIFEYSREQAPVLGIIMLDNYSDVAGNLDDANDVISKVKNLIFDYAKEYGVLLRRYRNDAYFALCNYSSL
;
A
#
# COMPACT_ATOMS: atom_id res chain seq x y z
N LYS A 1 -10.89 22.58 -35.35
CA LYS A 1 -11.90 23.57 -34.81
C LYS A 1 -12.86 22.94 -33.78
N ILE A 2 -13.17 21.64 -33.91
CA ILE A 2 -14.04 20.90 -32.99
C ILE A 2 -13.30 20.60 -31.68
N ARG A 3 -12.01 20.27 -31.72
CA ARG A 3 -11.13 19.94 -30.59
C ARG A 3 -11.05 21.07 -29.56
N LYS A 4 -10.77 22.30 -29.99
CA LYS A 4 -10.70 23.48 -29.12
C LYS A 4 -12.01 23.79 -28.35
N LYS A 5 -13.14 23.30 -28.87
CA LYS A 5 -14.46 23.49 -28.25
C LYS A 5 -14.79 22.45 -27.20
N SER A 6 -14.18 21.26 -27.31
CA SER A 6 -14.26 20.18 -26.30
C SER A 6 -13.39 20.50 -25.07
N ASP A 7 -12.15 20.95 -25.30
CA ASP A 7 -11.23 21.36 -24.24
C ASP A 7 -11.75 22.52 -23.39
N LEU A 8 -12.36 23.52 -24.06
CA LEU A 8 -13.03 24.65 -23.38
C LEU A 8 -14.22 24.21 -22.52
N LYS A 9 -15.00 23.22 -22.98
CA LYS A 9 -16.15 22.72 -22.20
C LYS A 9 -15.72 21.95 -20.96
N ALA A 10 -14.67 21.16 -21.03
CA ALA A 10 -14.14 20.44 -19.88
C ALA A 10 -13.53 21.41 -18.84
N ALA A 11 -12.79 22.42 -19.29
CA ALA A 11 -12.22 23.46 -18.44
C ALA A 11 -13.26 24.42 -17.81
N GLU A 12 -14.36 24.68 -18.52
CA GLU A 12 -15.47 25.50 -17.99
C GLU A 12 -16.30 24.74 -16.94
N LEU A 13 -16.37 23.41 -17.03
CA LEU A 13 -17.09 22.56 -16.06
C LEU A 13 -16.34 22.42 -14.74
N ILE A 14 -15.01 22.54 -14.78
CA ILE A 14 -14.16 22.39 -13.62
C ILE A 14 -13.51 23.76 -13.37
N GLY A 15 -14.19 24.62 -12.62
CA GLY A 15 -13.65 25.94 -12.25
C GLY A 15 -12.32 25.85 -11.51
N ASN A 16 -11.53 26.92 -11.54
CA ASN A 16 -10.19 26.97 -10.93
C ASN A 16 -10.16 26.54 -9.45
N ASP A 17 -11.18 26.87 -8.68
CA ASP A 17 -11.27 26.49 -7.25
C ASP A 17 -11.40 24.98 -7.07
N VAL A 18 -12.04 24.30 -8.03
CA VAL A 18 -12.22 22.85 -8.02
C VAL A 18 -10.93 22.16 -8.46
N GLN A 19 -10.16 22.76 -9.36
CA GLN A 19 -8.84 22.22 -9.77
C GLN A 19 -7.86 22.25 -8.59
N GLU A 20 -7.84 23.30 -7.80
CA GLU A 20 -7.03 23.38 -6.58
C GLU A 20 -7.41 22.29 -5.56
N ALA A 21 -8.70 22.00 -5.41
CA ALA A 21 -9.16 20.92 -4.53
C ALA A 21 -8.71 19.54 -5.03
N TYR A 22 -8.74 19.28 -6.33
CA TYR A 22 -8.24 18.03 -6.91
C TYR A 22 -6.72 17.90 -6.76
N LYS A 23 -5.99 18.98 -6.95
CA LYS A 23 -4.55 19.03 -6.74
C LYS A 23 -4.17 18.73 -5.30
N PHE A 24 -4.84 19.37 -4.34
CA PHE A 24 -4.66 19.13 -2.90
C PHE A 24 -4.99 17.67 -2.54
N GLY A 25 -6.04 17.10 -3.14
CA GLY A 25 -6.43 15.69 -2.95
C GLY A 25 -5.57 14.68 -3.70
N MET A 26 -4.55 15.14 -4.46
CA MET A 26 -3.74 14.30 -5.34
C MET A 26 -4.59 13.48 -6.32
N ILE A 27 -5.61 14.13 -6.90
CA ILE A 27 -6.57 13.51 -7.81
C ILE A 27 -6.25 13.92 -9.25
N GLY A 28 -5.94 12.92 -10.07
CA GLY A 28 -5.83 13.06 -11.52
C GLY A 28 -7.17 12.87 -12.20
N LEU A 29 -7.47 13.68 -13.18
CA LEU A 29 -8.67 13.61 -13.99
C LEU A 29 -8.29 13.45 -15.46
N VAL A 30 -8.92 12.49 -16.12
CA VAL A 30 -8.73 12.23 -17.56
C VAL A 30 -10.10 12.15 -18.24
N VAL A 31 -10.32 13.01 -19.23
CA VAL A 31 -11.53 12.97 -20.06
C VAL A 31 -11.20 12.30 -21.38
N VAL A 32 -12.02 11.33 -21.77
CA VAL A 32 -11.87 10.58 -23.03
C VAL A 32 -13.07 10.79 -23.95
N ASP A 33 -12.87 10.51 -25.24
CA ASP A 33 -13.96 10.44 -26.23
C ASP A 33 -14.58 9.02 -26.28
N GLU A 34 -15.50 8.83 -27.24
CA GLU A 34 -16.21 7.55 -27.47
C GLU A 34 -15.28 6.39 -27.89
N ASN A 35 -14.06 6.68 -28.30
CA ASN A 35 -13.03 5.71 -28.70
C ASN A 35 -11.93 5.55 -27.66
N ASP A 36 -12.15 6.01 -26.43
CA ASP A 36 -11.17 6.01 -25.33
C ASP A 36 -9.90 6.84 -25.61
N ILE A 37 -9.96 7.79 -26.53
CA ILE A 37 -8.87 8.71 -26.80
C ILE A 37 -8.92 9.86 -25.79
N VAL A 38 -7.80 10.10 -25.11
CA VAL A 38 -7.70 11.17 -24.11
C VAL A 38 -7.80 12.54 -24.76
N LEU A 39 -8.83 13.29 -24.35
CA LEU A 39 -9.10 14.65 -24.80
C LEU A 39 -8.49 15.70 -23.88
N TRP A 40 -8.42 15.41 -22.60
CA TRP A 40 -7.98 16.36 -21.59
C TRP A 40 -7.52 15.65 -20.31
N THR A 41 -6.52 16.24 -19.64
CA THR A 41 -6.09 15.87 -18.30
C THR A 41 -5.94 17.12 -17.44
N ASN A 42 -6.07 16.98 -16.12
CA ASN A 42 -5.68 18.07 -15.22
C ASN A 42 -4.16 18.12 -15.01
N ASP A 43 -3.69 19.16 -14.30
CA ASP A 43 -2.27 19.46 -14.12
C ASP A 43 -1.48 18.36 -13.40
N LEU A 44 -2.14 17.48 -12.64
CA LEU A 44 -1.47 16.40 -11.90
C LEU A 44 -0.62 15.52 -12.83
N PHE A 45 -1.13 15.19 -14.01
CA PHE A 45 -0.41 14.34 -14.98
C PHE A 45 0.85 15.03 -15.52
N GLN A 46 0.77 16.34 -15.80
CA GLN A 46 1.93 17.13 -16.23
C GLN A 46 2.99 17.21 -15.13
N GLU A 47 2.58 17.44 -13.88
CA GLU A 47 3.48 17.46 -12.70
C GLU A 47 4.17 16.11 -12.49
N ARG A 48 3.51 15.01 -12.87
CA ARG A 48 4.04 13.63 -12.81
C ARG A 48 4.80 13.22 -14.08
N GLN A 49 4.96 14.11 -15.06
CA GLN A 49 5.61 13.85 -16.35
C GLN A 49 4.93 12.73 -17.13
N ILE A 50 3.61 12.67 -17.07
CA ILE A 50 2.75 11.72 -17.78
C ILE A 50 1.99 12.51 -18.84
N ASP A 51 2.31 12.29 -20.12
CA ASP A 51 1.60 12.88 -21.25
C ASP A 51 0.64 11.84 -21.85
N LEU A 52 -0.65 12.08 -21.74
CA LEU A 52 -1.70 11.19 -22.20
C LEU A 52 -2.53 11.76 -23.36
N LEU A 53 -2.32 13.04 -23.74
CA LEU A 53 -3.14 13.66 -24.76
C LEU A 53 -3.03 12.90 -26.09
N ASP A 54 -4.16 12.67 -26.73
CA ASP A 54 -4.28 11.98 -28.02
C ASP A 54 -3.91 10.48 -27.98
N ILE A 55 -3.72 9.90 -26.79
CA ILE A 55 -3.43 8.47 -26.60
C ILE A 55 -4.73 7.74 -26.25
N ASN A 56 -4.89 6.50 -26.72
CA ASN A 56 -5.95 5.63 -26.23
C ASN A 56 -5.58 5.15 -24.81
N ILE A 57 -6.44 5.46 -23.85
CA ILE A 57 -6.16 5.18 -22.43
C ILE A 57 -6.09 3.69 -22.12
N LEU A 58 -6.81 2.85 -22.87
CA LEU A 58 -6.82 1.39 -22.72
C LEU A 58 -5.60 0.71 -23.34
N ASP A 59 -4.95 1.37 -24.31
CA ASP A 59 -3.66 0.92 -24.83
C ASP A 59 -2.52 1.31 -23.90
N TRP A 60 -2.64 2.46 -23.24
CA TRP A 60 -1.69 2.90 -22.24
C TRP A 60 -1.76 2.05 -20.96
N GLN A 61 -2.97 1.75 -20.47
CA GLN A 61 -3.22 0.93 -19.28
C GLN A 61 -4.34 -0.09 -19.55
N PRO A 62 -4.02 -1.29 -20.05
CA PRO A 62 -5.03 -2.29 -20.42
C PRO A 62 -5.92 -2.76 -19.27
N ASN A 63 -5.44 -2.68 -18.02
CA ASN A 63 -6.21 -3.05 -16.83
C ASN A 63 -7.46 -2.18 -16.64
N LEU A 64 -7.48 -0.97 -17.21
CA LEU A 64 -8.63 -0.06 -17.12
C LEU A 64 -9.85 -0.57 -17.88
N ARG A 65 -9.70 -1.57 -18.77
CA ARG A 65 -10.84 -2.21 -19.44
C ARG A 65 -11.84 -2.82 -18.48
N GLU A 66 -11.36 -3.28 -17.32
CA GLU A 66 -12.24 -3.84 -16.29
C GLU A 66 -13.29 -2.83 -15.79
N LEU A 67 -13.01 -1.53 -15.92
CA LEU A 67 -13.93 -0.47 -15.48
C LEU A 67 -15.08 -0.22 -16.44
N HIS A 68 -14.99 -0.64 -17.72
CA HIS A 68 -16.03 -0.38 -18.72
C HIS A 68 -17.32 -1.17 -18.46
N ASP A 69 -17.18 -2.41 -18.00
CA ASP A 69 -18.30 -3.31 -17.72
C ASP A 69 -18.66 -3.34 -16.21
N ALA A 70 -17.93 -2.55 -15.41
CA ALA A 70 -18.08 -2.57 -13.96
C ALA A 70 -19.11 -1.53 -13.47
N SER A 71 -19.62 -1.73 -12.25
CA SER A 71 -20.40 -0.71 -11.56
C SER A 71 -19.52 0.51 -11.22
N PRO A 72 -20.11 1.73 -11.07
CA PRO A 72 -19.36 2.95 -10.80
C PRO A 72 -18.53 2.93 -9.50
N ASP A 73 -18.79 1.97 -8.62
CA ASP A 73 -18.07 1.82 -7.34
C ASP A 73 -16.79 0.98 -7.44
N VAL A 74 -16.58 0.32 -8.58
CA VAL A 74 -15.38 -0.50 -8.78
C VAL A 74 -14.15 0.40 -8.92
N VAL A 75 -13.07 -0.04 -8.32
CA VAL A 75 -11.77 0.62 -8.34
C VAL A 75 -10.74 -0.35 -8.90
N VAL A 76 -9.98 0.08 -9.89
CA VAL A 76 -8.83 -0.66 -10.42
C VAL A 76 -7.55 -0.01 -9.92
N LYS A 77 -6.63 -0.83 -9.42
CA LYS A 77 -5.31 -0.36 -8.99
C LYS A 77 -4.32 -0.47 -10.14
N ILE A 78 -3.58 0.59 -10.35
CA ILE A 78 -2.51 0.62 -11.34
C ILE A 78 -1.25 1.26 -10.76
N GLU A 79 -0.10 0.86 -11.29
CA GLU A 79 1.18 1.49 -11.01
C GLU A 79 1.68 2.22 -12.27
N VAL A 80 2.07 3.48 -12.11
CA VAL A 80 2.65 4.31 -13.18
C VAL A 80 3.82 5.11 -12.60
N ASN A 81 4.99 5.00 -13.20
CA ASN A 81 6.21 5.71 -12.77
C ASN A 81 6.49 5.54 -11.25
N SER A 82 6.38 4.30 -10.74
CA SER A 82 6.56 3.96 -9.32
C SER A 82 5.59 4.69 -8.37
N ARG A 83 4.39 5.02 -8.85
CA ARG A 83 3.29 5.55 -8.08
C ARG A 83 2.07 4.69 -8.22
N ASN A 84 1.37 4.49 -7.12
CA ASN A 84 0.16 3.68 -7.04
C ASN A 84 -1.08 4.56 -7.14
N TYR A 85 -1.98 4.20 -8.04
CA TYR A 85 -3.24 4.91 -8.24
C TYR A 85 -4.42 3.97 -8.08
N ASP A 86 -5.43 4.45 -7.36
CA ASP A 86 -6.77 3.90 -7.38
C ASP A 86 -7.56 4.63 -8.49
N VAL A 87 -8.08 3.88 -9.47
CA VAL A 87 -8.76 4.46 -10.63
C VAL A 87 -10.23 4.05 -10.66
N LYS A 88 -11.10 5.04 -10.90
CA LYS A 88 -12.52 4.88 -11.19
C LYS A 88 -12.86 5.45 -12.56
N TYR A 89 -13.92 4.91 -13.18
CA TYR A 89 -14.46 5.41 -14.44
C TYR A 89 -15.92 5.79 -14.29
N LEU A 90 -16.26 6.99 -14.72
CA LEU A 90 -17.63 7.49 -14.82
C LEU A 90 -18.02 7.49 -16.32
N SER A 91 -18.66 6.41 -16.77
CA SER A 91 -18.98 6.16 -18.17
C SER A 91 -19.84 7.25 -18.80
N ASP A 92 -20.84 7.75 -18.06
CA ASP A 92 -21.74 8.81 -18.55
C ASP A 92 -21.01 10.12 -18.88
N ALA A 93 -19.88 10.36 -18.26
CA ALA A 93 -19.07 11.56 -18.42
C ALA A 93 -17.80 11.33 -19.27
N GLY A 94 -17.48 10.09 -19.62
CA GLY A 94 -16.20 9.74 -20.23
C GLY A 94 -15.02 10.17 -19.35
N LEU A 95 -15.13 10.03 -18.02
CA LEU A 95 -14.20 10.57 -17.05
C LEU A 95 -13.54 9.48 -16.21
N TYR A 96 -12.23 9.37 -16.30
CA TYR A 96 -11.42 8.59 -15.36
C TYR A 96 -10.93 9.48 -14.22
N ILE A 97 -11.02 8.96 -13.01
CA ILE A 97 -10.55 9.60 -11.76
C ILE A 97 -9.42 8.74 -11.19
N PHE A 98 -8.23 9.31 -11.10
CA PHE A 98 -7.03 8.69 -10.56
C PHE A 98 -6.71 9.28 -9.20
N LYS A 99 -6.76 8.50 -8.15
CA LYS A 99 -6.35 8.93 -6.82
C LYS A 99 -4.95 8.38 -6.51
N ASP A 100 -3.98 9.27 -6.32
CA ASP A 100 -2.62 8.86 -5.93
C ASP A 100 -2.65 8.32 -4.48
N MET A 101 -2.31 7.05 -4.33
CA MET A 101 -2.30 6.32 -3.06
C MET A 101 -0.89 6.05 -2.55
N THR A 102 0.14 6.52 -3.25
CA THR A 102 1.54 6.17 -3.00
C THR A 102 1.97 6.47 -1.57
N GLU A 103 1.69 7.67 -1.07
CA GLU A 103 2.05 8.05 0.30
C GLU A 103 1.23 7.28 1.34
N TYR A 104 -0.06 7.08 1.08
CA TYR A 104 -0.93 6.33 1.99
C TYR A 104 -0.47 4.87 2.13
N GLU A 105 -0.17 4.21 1.03
CA GLU A 105 0.28 2.81 1.04
C GLU A 105 1.64 2.68 1.74
N SER A 106 2.58 3.59 1.50
CA SER A 106 3.88 3.55 2.17
C SER A 106 3.79 3.79 3.68
N ILE A 107 2.93 4.71 4.13
CA ILE A 107 2.66 4.92 5.56
C ILE A 107 1.98 3.70 6.17
N PHE A 108 1.05 3.09 5.47
CA PHE A 108 0.35 1.90 5.93
C PHE A 108 1.30 0.71 6.08
N GLU A 109 2.17 0.46 5.10
CA GLU A 109 3.19 -0.59 5.17
C GLU A 109 4.18 -0.34 6.31
N TYR A 110 4.70 0.88 6.43
CA TYR A 110 5.57 1.25 7.55
C TYR A 110 4.87 1.03 8.89
N SER A 111 3.62 1.45 9.05
CA SER A 111 2.85 1.26 10.28
C SER A 111 2.67 -0.23 10.60
N ARG A 112 2.43 -1.06 9.58
CA ARG A 112 2.30 -2.51 9.75
C ARG A 112 3.62 -3.16 10.19
N GLU A 113 4.73 -2.77 9.59
CA GLU A 113 6.06 -3.27 9.94
C GLU A 113 6.47 -2.88 11.36
N GLN A 114 6.05 -1.71 11.83
CA GLN A 114 6.30 -1.22 13.18
C GLN A 114 5.29 -1.71 14.21
N ALA A 115 4.26 -2.45 13.79
CA ALA A 115 3.24 -2.95 14.70
C ALA A 115 3.89 -3.85 15.79
N PRO A 116 3.58 -3.61 17.08
CA PRO A 116 4.13 -4.43 18.15
C PRO A 116 3.50 -5.83 18.11
N VAL A 117 4.35 -6.84 18.19
CA VAL A 117 3.96 -8.24 18.30
C VAL A 117 4.35 -8.76 19.67
N LEU A 118 3.35 -9.29 20.38
CA LEU A 118 3.56 -9.96 21.66
C LEU A 118 3.47 -11.48 21.44
N GLY A 119 4.53 -12.18 21.77
CA GLY A 119 4.62 -13.64 21.73
C GLY A 119 4.92 -14.26 23.09
N ILE A 120 4.72 -15.55 23.18
CA ILE A 120 5.16 -16.37 24.31
C ILE A 120 6.03 -17.48 23.77
N ILE A 121 7.27 -17.57 24.27
CA ILE A 121 8.17 -18.68 24.00
C ILE A 121 8.09 -19.64 25.19
N MET A 122 7.71 -20.88 24.95
CA MET A 122 7.66 -21.92 25.96
C MET A 122 8.68 -23.01 25.67
N LEU A 123 9.36 -23.49 26.71
CA LEU A 123 10.27 -24.62 26.64
C LEU A 123 9.50 -25.89 26.97
N ASP A 124 9.17 -26.67 25.94
CA ASP A 124 8.56 -27.97 26.12
C ASP A 124 9.50 -28.92 26.85
N ASN A 125 8.93 -29.81 27.64
CA ASN A 125 9.66 -30.82 28.45
C ASN A 125 10.66 -30.23 29.45
N TYR A 126 10.51 -28.93 29.82
CA TYR A 126 11.40 -28.29 30.80
C TYR A 126 11.46 -29.08 32.13
N SER A 127 10.33 -29.54 32.63
CA SER A 127 10.20 -30.29 33.86
C SER A 127 10.91 -31.65 33.79
N ASP A 128 10.82 -32.33 32.65
CA ASP A 128 11.46 -33.63 32.45
C ASP A 128 12.98 -33.51 32.37
N VAL A 129 13.47 -32.50 31.70
CA VAL A 129 14.91 -32.19 31.63
C VAL A 129 15.45 -31.81 33.02
N ALA A 130 14.72 -30.94 33.74
CA ALA A 130 15.15 -30.44 35.06
C ALA A 130 15.17 -31.53 36.13
N GLY A 131 14.36 -32.58 35.98
CA GLY A 131 14.24 -33.66 36.98
C GLY A 131 15.10 -34.91 36.71
N ASN A 132 15.57 -35.11 35.49
CA ASN A 132 16.09 -36.41 35.05
C ASN A 132 17.55 -36.43 34.56
N LEU A 133 18.23 -35.29 34.50
CA LEU A 133 19.62 -35.21 34.01
C LEU A 133 20.57 -34.66 35.04
N ASP A 134 21.71 -35.32 35.27
CA ASP A 134 22.79 -34.84 36.13
C ASP A 134 23.33 -33.49 35.65
N ASP A 135 23.30 -33.23 34.34
CA ASP A 135 23.72 -31.98 33.69
C ASP A 135 22.56 -31.05 33.29
N ALA A 136 21.36 -31.22 33.88
CA ALA A 136 20.16 -30.47 33.52
C ALA A 136 20.36 -28.95 33.54
N ASN A 137 21.04 -28.45 34.54
CA ASN A 137 21.30 -27.00 34.67
C ASN A 137 22.18 -26.45 33.53
N ASP A 138 23.12 -27.23 33.06
CA ASP A 138 24.01 -26.83 31.94
C ASP A 138 23.23 -26.78 30.62
N VAL A 139 22.41 -27.79 30.33
CA VAL A 139 21.55 -27.83 29.16
C VAL A 139 20.55 -26.70 29.14
N ILE A 140 19.84 -26.47 30.24
CA ILE A 140 18.87 -25.39 30.40
C ILE A 140 19.56 -24.02 30.22
N SER A 141 20.75 -23.83 30.77
CA SER A 141 21.51 -22.58 30.63
C SER A 141 21.91 -22.33 29.19
N LYS A 142 22.36 -23.35 28.45
CA LYS A 142 22.71 -23.25 27.04
C LYS A 142 21.49 -22.85 26.18
N VAL A 143 20.34 -23.50 26.39
CA VAL A 143 19.10 -23.17 25.70
C VAL A 143 18.66 -21.74 25.97
N LYS A 144 18.73 -21.30 27.25
CA LYS A 144 18.42 -19.92 27.61
C LYS A 144 19.31 -18.93 26.89
N ASN A 145 20.64 -19.16 26.90
CA ASN A 145 21.57 -18.28 26.21
C ASN A 145 21.31 -18.20 24.73
N LEU A 146 21.00 -19.32 24.04
CA LEU A 146 20.61 -19.32 22.64
C LEU A 146 19.38 -18.47 22.37
N ILE A 147 18.36 -18.56 23.21
CA ILE A 147 17.12 -17.76 23.06
C ILE A 147 17.42 -16.27 23.24
N PHE A 148 18.26 -15.92 24.25
CA PHE A 148 18.62 -14.52 24.48
C PHE A 148 19.53 -13.96 23.39
N ASP A 149 20.48 -14.73 22.89
CA ASP A 149 21.37 -14.33 21.81
C ASP A 149 20.59 -14.10 20.51
N TYR A 150 19.68 -15.02 20.17
CA TYR A 150 18.76 -14.86 19.04
C TYR A 150 17.89 -13.61 19.19
N ALA A 151 17.26 -13.45 20.35
CA ALA A 151 16.42 -12.29 20.60
C ALA A 151 17.19 -10.96 20.46
N LYS A 152 18.42 -10.92 20.93
CA LYS A 152 19.29 -9.76 20.80
C LYS A 152 19.66 -9.47 19.34
N GLU A 153 19.96 -10.50 18.56
CA GLU A 153 20.31 -10.39 17.14
C GLU A 153 19.15 -9.81 16.31
N TYR A 154 17.92 -10.24 16.60
CA TYR A 154 16.71 -9.81 15.86
C TYR A 154 15.93 -8.68 16.54
N GLY A 155 16.48 -8.03 17.57
CA GLY A 155 15.83 -6.89 18.23
C GLY A 155 14.58 -7.24 19.03
N VAL A 156 14.45 -8.49 19.46
CA VAL A 156 13.31 -8.98 20.25
C VAL A 156 13.57 -8.73 21.74
N LEU A 157 12.69 -8.02 22.42
CA LEU A 157 12.73 -7.86 23.86
C LEU A 157 12.16 -9.11 24.54
N LEU A 158 12.97 -9.77 25.36
CA LEU A 158 12.56 -10.93 26.14
C LEU A 158 12.43 -10.59 27.62
N ARG A 159 11.32 -11.06 28.23
CA ARG A 159 11.12 -11.03 29.66
C ARG A 159 10.72 -12.40 30.19
N ARG A 160 11.47 -12.92 31.13
CA ARG A 160 11.11 -14.18 31.78
C ARG A 160 9.78 -14.05 32.52
N TYR A 161 8.86 -14.95 32.22
CA TYR A 161 7.54 -15.06 32.85
C TYR A 161 7.50 -16.19 33.87
N ARG A 162 8.03 -17.36 33.49
CA ARG A 162 8.21 -18.55 34.32
C ARG A 162 9.58 -19.17 34.05
N ASN A 163 9.89 -20.29 34.74
CA ASN A 163 11.15 -20.99 34.51
C ASN A 163 11.27 -21.54 33.09
N ASP A 164 10.15 -21.89 32.50
CA ASP A 164 9.93 -22.52 31.19
C ASP A 164 9.35 -21.59 30.15
N ALA A 165 9.05 -20.31 30.47
CA ALA A 165 8.36 -19.41 29.57
C ALA A 165 8.89 -17.97 29.63
N TYR A 166 8.89 -17.34 28.44
CA TYR A 166 9.30 -15.96 28.23
C TYR A 166 8.24 -15.20 27.43
N PHE A 167 7.97 -13.96 27.80
CA PHE A 167 7.30 -13.01 26.93
C PHE A 167 8.33 -12.45 25.96
N ALA A 168 7.95 -12.41 24.69
CA ALA A 168 8.69 -11.80 23.59
C ALA A 168 7.90 -10.60 23.07
N LEU A 169 8.54 -9.44 22.94
CA LEU A 169 7.99 -8.25 22.31
C LEU A 169 8.94 -7.80 21.21
N CYS A 170 8.40 -7.67 20.01
CA CYS A 170 9.15 -7.21 18.83
C CYS A 170 8.24 -6.43 17.89
N ASN A 171 8.81 -5.89 16.83
CA ASN A 171 8.04 -5.37 15.71
C ASN A 171 7.75 -6.50 14.71
N TYR A 172 6.74 -6.33 13.87
CA TYR A 172 6.39 -7.32 12.84
C TYR A 172 7.57 -7.60 11.89
N SER A 173 8.38 -6.59 11.59
CA SER A 173 9.60 -6.73 10.77
C SER A 173 10.70 -7.60 11.40
N SER A 174 10.59 -7.94 12.68
CA SER A 174 11.55 -8.80 13.40
C SER A 174 11.12 -10.26 13.48
N LEU A 175 9.97 -10.61 12.88
CA LEU A 175 9.44 -11.97 12.75
C LEU A 175 9.90 -12.62 11.46
#